data_98e010ea43d9758b92c24294bcfdfa79
#
_entry.id   98e010ea43d9758b92c24294bcfdfa79
#
_cell.length_a   1.000
_cell.length_b   1.000
_cell.length_c   1.000
_cell.angle_alpha   90.00
_cell.angle_beta   90.00
_cell.angle_gamma   90.00
#
_symmetry.space_group_name_H-M   'P 1'
#
loop_
_entity.id
_entity.type
_entity.pdbx_description
1 polymer ?
#
loop_
_entity_poly.entity_id
_entity_poly.type
_entity_poly.pdbx_seq_one_letter_code
_entity_poly.pdbx_strand_id
1 'polypeptide(L)'
;MLLKILIIVGVVGIAVGLVFLFSYLSYKKRNLSHDCEFVRKMLPGIDCGMCGEKTCQNFAVKVAGGNKEPEACKLITPENNQKIKQFFKPVYKESTKKVAFVHCKGGCKAEDKYIYEGAKSCAVQEMLHSGAKACKYACLGCGDCVNICKYRAIKINDRGVAEVIRSKCAGCGACVDACPNKVISMQKLELSVNVVCNNQNSNPGIEKICEVGCSHCERCINICPVGAISVKDNVPVIDSKKCIECYKCVTVCPNHVISRL
;
A
#
# COMPACT_ATOMS: atom_id res chain seq x y z
N MET A 1 20.93 45.68 -42.27
CA MET A 1 20.00 44.65 -42.79
C MET A 1 19.85 43.48 -41.85
N LEU A 2 20.93 42.91 -41.34
CA LEU A 2 20.92 41.75 -40.43
C LEU A 2 20.13 41.99 -39.12
N LEU A 3 20.26 43.17 -38.49
CA LEU A 3 19.56 43.52 -37.25
C LEU A 3 18.03 43.54 -37.41
N LYS A 4 17.50 44.00 -38.54
CA LYS A 4 16.07 44.00 -38.85
C LYS A 4 15.53 42.60 -39.01
N ILE A 5 16.29 41.70 -39.63
CA ILE A 5 15.91 40.29 -39.80
C ILE A 5 15.88 39.60 -38.43
N LEU A 6 16.86 39.81 -37.56
CA LEU A 6 16.89 39.22 -36.21
C LEU A 6 15.68 39.69 -35.34
N ILE A 7 15.29 40.96 -35.45
CA ILE A 7 14.12 41.48 -34.75
C ILE A 7 12.83 40.82 -35.25
N ILE A 8 12.66 40.68 -36.55
CA ILE A 8 11.47 40.04 -37.18
C ILE A 8 11.38 38.58 -36.76
N VAL A 9 12.47 37.82 -36.79
CA VAL A 9 12.52 36.43 -36.38
C VAL A 9 12.19 36.28 -34.90
N GLY A 10 12.71 37.18 -34.06
CA GLY A 10 12.39 37.19 -32.62
C GLY A 10 10.90 37.46 -32.36
N VAL A 11 10.29 38.45 -33.02
CA VAL A 11 8.88 38.78 -32.87
C VAL A 11 7.98 37.64 -33.33
N VAL A 12 8.29 37.02 -34.49
CA VAL A 12 7.55 35.87 -35.00
C VAL A 12 7.69 34.67 -34.04
N GLY A 13 8.86 34.41 -33.52
CA GLY A 13 9.08 33.32 -32.54
C GLY A 13 8.25 33.50 -31.25
N ILE A 14 8.20 34.75 -30.71
CA ILE A 14 7.36 35.06 -29.55
C ILE A 14 5.89 34.89 -29.88
N ALA A 15 5.41 35.37 -31.03
CA ALA A 15 4.01 35.26 -31.44
C ALA A 15 3.57 33.78 -31.57
N VAL A 16 4.39 32.95 -32.21
CA VAL A 16 4.17 31.49 -32.33
C VAL A 16 4.15 30.83 -30.96
N GLY A 17 5.08 31.15 -30.08
CA GLY A 17 5.13 30.64 -28.70
C GLY A 17 3.86 30.98 -27.91
N LEU A 18 3.35 32.21 -28.03
CA LEU A 18 2.10 32.65 -27.38
C LEU A 18 0.87 31.90 -27.92
N VAL A 19 0.81 31.67 -29.23
CA VAL A 19 -0.28 30.87 -29.84
C VAL A 19 -0.27 29.43 -29.34
N PHE A 20 0.92 28.80 -29.27
CA PHE A 20 1.07 27.46 -28.70
C PHE A 20 0.68 27.40 -27.22
N LEU A 21 1.12 28.37 -26.42
CA LEU A 21 0.77 28.46 -25.01
C LEU A 21 -0.77 28.63 -24.82
N PHE A 22 -1.37 29.52 -25.58
CA PHE A 22 -2.82 29.73 -25.52
C PHE A 22 -3.62 28.50 -25.94
N SER A 23 -3.20 27.83 -27.00
CA SER A 23 -3.81 26.58 -27.49
C SER A 23 -3.67 25.47 -26.43
N TYR A 24 -2.52 25.34 -25.80
CA TYR A 24 -2.26 24.37 -24.72
C TYR A 24 -3.14 24.65 -23.50
N LEU A 25 -3.23 25.92 -23.05
CA LEU A 25 -4.06 26.28 -21.90
C LEU A 25 -5.55 26.08 -22.18
N SER A 26 -6.01 26.37 -23.39
CA SER A 26 -7.40 26.16 -23.82
C SER A 26 -7.75 24.66 -23.93
N TYR A 27 -6.82 23.83 -24.39
CA TYR A 27 -6.96 22.38 -24.43
C TYR A 27 -7.04 21.81 -23.00
N LYS A 28 -6.16 22.24 -22.11
CA LYS A 28 -6.17 21.81 -20.70
C LYS A 28 -7.45 22.20 -19.97
N LYS A 29 -7.98 23.42 -20.22
CA LYS A 29 -9.25 23.89 -19.62
C LYS A 29 -10.45 23.08 -20.12
N ARG A 30 -10.50 22.70 -21.39
CA ARG A 30 -11.57 21.89 -21.98
C ARG A 30 -11.60 20.48 -21.43
N ASN A 31 -10.46 19.82 -21.32
CA ASN A 31 -10.37 18.48 -20.74
C ASN A 31 -10.79 18.50 -19.26
N LEU A 32 -10.33 19.47 -18.49
CA LEU A 32 -10.69 19.57 -17.06
C LEU A 32 -12.20 19.73 -16.85
N SER A 33 -12.94 20.42 -17.77
CA SER A 33 -14.39 20.56 -17.66
C SER A 33 -15.13 19.24 -17.90
N HIS A 34 -14.68 18.45 -18.89
CA HIS A 34 -15.23 17.13 -19.18
C HIS A 34 -14.97 16.14 -18.04
N ASP A 35 -13.75 16.13 -17.54
CA ASP A 35 -13.33 15.27 -16.45
C ASP A 35 -14.09 15.58 -15.15
N CYS A 36 -14.28 16.87 -14.88
CA CYS A 36 -15.05 17.34 -13.73
C CYS A 36 -16.53 16.91 -13.81
N GLU A 37 -17.15 16.98 -14.99
CA GLU A 37 -18.52 16.54 -15.21
C GLU A 37 -18.68 15.03 -15.03
N PHE A 38 -17.71 14.25 -15.52
CA PHE A 38 -17.68 12.80 -15.30
C PHE A 38 -17.66 12.46 -13.81
N VAL A 39 -16.73 13.06 -13.04
CA VAL A 39 -16.65 12.85 -11.58
C VAL A 39 -17.94 13.25 -10.88
N ARG A 40 -18.51 14.41 -11.25
CA ARG A 40 -19.74 14.90 -10.63
C ARG A 40 -20.91 13.92 -10.79
N LYS A 41 -21.05 13.29 -11.96
CA LYS A 41 -22.10 12.28 -12.22
C LYS A 41 -21.95 11.03 -11.35
N MET A 42 -20.74 10.74 -10.86
CA MET A 42 -20.45 9.60 -10.00
C MET A 42 -20.58 9.90 -8.50
N LEU A 43 -20.71 11.19 -8.13
CA LEU A 43 -20.90 11.63 -6.76
C LEU A 43 -22.37 11.66 -6.37
N PRO A 44 -22.71 11.50 -5.06
CA PRO A 44 -24.11 11.47 -4.60
C PRO A 44 -24.86 12.81 -4.77
N GLY A 45 -24.17 13.93 -5.00
CA GLY A 45 -24.78 15.22 -5.32
C GLY A 45 -25.47 15.96 -4.17
N ILE A 46 -25.30 15.51 -2.93
CA ILE A 46 -26.02 16.05 -1.74
C ILE A 46 -25.27 17.17 -1.02
N ASP A 47 -24.12 17.59 -1.54
CA ASP A 47 -23.32 18.72 -1.03
C ASP A 47 -23.10 18.72 0.50
N CYS A 48 -22.90 17.51 1.09
CA CYS A 48 -22.88 17.30 2.54
C CYS A 48 -21.62 17.84 3.26
N GLY A 49 -20.60 18.27 2.53
CA GLY A 49 -19.36 18.82 3.08
C GLY A 49 -18.41 17.83 3.80
N MET A 50 -18.79 16.56 3.96
CA MET A 50 -17.99 15.56 4.71
C MET A 50 -16.61 15.29 4.11
N CYS A 51 -16.43 15.55 2.82
CA CYS A 51 -15.14 15.46 2.13
C CYS A 51 -14.25 16.70 2.34
N GLY A 52 -14.71 17.70 3.11
CA GLY A 52 -14.03 18.97 3.35
C GLY A 52 -14.21 20.00 2.22
N GLU A 53 -15.10 19.74 1.24
CA GLU A 53 -15.45 20.70 0.20
C GLU A 53 -16.91 21.16 0.37
N LYS A 54 -17.18 22.44 0.07
CA LYS A 54 -18.52 23.00 0.26
C LYS A 54 -19.58 22.38 -0.64
N THR A 55 -19.20 21.91 -1.83
CA THR A 55 -20.09 21.30 -2.82
C THR A 55 -19.44 20.09 -3.48
N CYS A 56 -20.27 19.16 -3.98
CA CYS A 56 -19.79 18.03 -4.79
C CYS A 56 -19.14 18.52 -6.10
N GLN A 57 -19.53 19.69 -6.60
CA GLN A 57 -18.89 20.31 -7.76
C GLN A 57 -17.45 20.71 -7.45
N ASN A 58 -17.19 21.37 -6.33
CA ASN A 58 -15.83 21.73 -5.91
C ASN A 58 -14.97 20.52 -5.66
N PHE A 59 -15.55 19.48 -5.07
CA PHE A 59 -14.88 18.19 -4.89
C PHE A 59 -14.51 17.56 -6.24
N ALA A 60 -15.44 17.54 -7.21
CA ALA A 60 -15.21 17.00 -8.55
C ALA A 60 -14.06 17.74 -9.28
N VAL A 61 -13.98 19.06 -9.16
CA VAL A 61 -12.87 19.86 -9.73
C VAL A 61 -11.53 19.47 -9.12
N LYS A 62 -11.47 19.27 -7.81
CA LYS A 62 -10.24 18.87 -7.12
C LYS A 62 -9.81 17.44 -7.46
N VAL A 63 -10.76 16.51 -7.58
CA VAL A 63 -10.49 15.13 -8.01
C VAL A 63 -10.00 15.11 -9.46
N ALA A 64 -10.69 15.81 -10.37
CA ALA A 64 -10.29 15.91 -11.77
C ALA A 64 -8.92 16.58 -11.95
N GLY A 65 -8.56 17.51 -11.06
CA GLY A 65 -7.24 18.16 -11.05
C GLY A 65 -6.14 17.34 -10.36
N GLY A 66 -6.44 16.14 -9.85
CA GLY A 66 -5.48 15.30 -9.12
C GLY A 66 -5.09 15.82 -7.72
N ASN A 67 -5.81 16.81 -7.19
CA ASN A 67 -5.52 17.44 -5.91
C ASN A 67 -6.24 16.77 -4.74
N LYS A 68 -7.12 15.82 -5.00
CA LYS A 68 -7.89 15.11 -3.97
C LYS A 68 -8.29 13.71 -4.46
N GLU A 69 -8.21 12.73 -3.57
CA GLU A 69 -8.57 11.35 -3.85
C GLU A 69 -10.10 11.16 -3.82
N PRO A 70 -10.67 10.33 -4.71
CA PRO A 70 -12.12 10.04 -4.73
C PRO A 70 -12.64 9.48 -3.41
N GLU A 71 -11.82 8.73 -2.65
CA GLU A 71 -12.15 8.14 -1.34
C GLU A 71 -12.40 9.17 -0.24
N ALA A 72 -12.01 10.41 -0.41
CA ALA A 72 -12.33 11.46 0.55
C ALA A 72 -13.84 11.70 0.65
N CYS A 73 -14.62 11.34 -0.38
CA CYS A 73 -16.06 11.29 -0.31
C CYS A 73 -16.54 10.03 0.42
N LYS A 74 -17.05 10.17 1.64
CA LYS A 74 -17.52 9.05 2.47
C LYS A 74 -18.80 8.39 1.97
N LEU A 75 -19.54 9.05 1.09
CA LEU A 75 -20.83 8.62 0.56
C LEU A 75 -20.74 8.10 -0.87
N ILE A 76 -19.56 8.08 -1.48
CA ILE A 76 -19.37 7.51 -2.81
C ILE A 76 -19.53 5.98 -2.75
N THR A 77 -20.23 5.42 -3.73
CA THR A 77 -20.34 3.96 -3.83
C THR A 77 -19.00 3.34 -4.26
N PRO A 78 -18.69 2.11 -3.82
CA PRO A 78 -17.46 1.42 -4.24
C PRO A 78 -17.31 1.30 -5.76
N GLU A 79 -18.43 1.08 -6.46
CA GLU A 79 -18.45 1.00 -7.93
C GLU A 79 -18.08 2.34 -8.60
N ASN A 80 -18.68 3.45 -8.13
CA ASN A 80 -18.41 4.77 -8.66
C ASN A 80 -16.99 5.22 -8.38
N ASN A 81 -16.47 4.90 -7.17
CA ASN A 81 -15.08 5.14 -6.83
C ASN A 81 -14.13 4.42 -7.79
N GLN A 82 -14.41 3.14 -8.09
CA GLN A 82 -13.63 2.36 -9.04
C GLN A 82 -13.69 2.92 -10.47
N LYS A 83 -14.86 3.36 -10.92
CA LYS A 83 -15.02 4.00 -12.25
C LYS A 83 -14.22 5.29 -12.36
N ILE A 84 -14.23 6.14 -11.34
CA ILE A 84 -13.43 7.37 -11.30
C ILE A 84 -11.95 7.03 -11.37
N LYS A 85 -11.47 6.07 -10.55
CA LYS A 85 -10.07 5.65 -10.57
C LYS A 85 -9.65 5.05 -11.92
N GLN A 86 -10.51 4.29 -12.58
CA GLN A 86 -10.22 3.74 -13.91
C GLN A 86 -10.14 4.84 -14.97
N PHE A 87 -11.02 5.82 -14.92
CA PHE A 87 -11.03 6.95 -15.84
C PHE A 87 -9.75 7.79 -15.73
N PHE A 88 -9.28 8.02 -14.50
CA PHE A 88 -8.08 8.81 -14.22
C PHE A 88 -6.79 7.99 -14.10
N LYS A 89 -6.78 6.69 -14.44
CA LYS A 89 -5.58 5.84 -14.37
C LYS A 89 -4.28 6.48 -14.87
N PRO A 90 -4.27 7.30 -15.92
CA PRO A 90 -3.06 8.01 -16.35
C PRO A 90 -2.70 9.22 -15.47
N VAL A 91 -3.69 9.81 -14.78
CA VAL A 91 -3.52 11.02 -13.95
C VAL A 91 -3.12 10.67 -12.52
N TYR A 92 -3.71 9.61 -11.96
CA TYR A 92 -3.26 9.06 -10.70
C TYR A 92 -2.02 8.19 -10.97
N LYS A 93 -0.87 8.84 -10.98
CA LYS A 93 0.43 8.17 -11.09
C LYS A 93 0.50 7.16 -9.94
N GLU A 94 0.36 5.86 -10.26
CA GLU A 94 0.59 4.81 -9.26
C GLU A 94 1.93 5.13 -8.61
N SER A 95 1.94 5.38 -7.30
CA SER A 95 3.18 5.56 -6.58
C SER A 95 4.02 4.31 -6.82
N THR A 96 5.13 4.47 -7.49
CA THR A 96 6.08 3.37 -7.71
C THR A 96 6.87 3.09 -6.44
N LYS A 97 6.69 3.91 -5.39
CA LYS A 97 7.42 3.77 -4.14
C LYS A 97 6.99 2.49 -3.43
N LYS A 98 7.93 1.57 -3.33
CA LYS A 98 7.79 0.37 -2.52
C LYS A 98 8.40 0.61 -1.14
N VAL A 99 7.80 0.01 -0.12
CA VAL A 99 8.32 -0.01 1.24
C VAL A 99 8.37 -1.44 1.74
N ALA A 100 9.28 -1.71 2.66
CA ALA A 100 9.33 -3.01 3.32
C ALA A 100 8.10 -3.20 4.21
N PHE A 101 7.61 -4.43 4.27
CA PHE A 101 6.49 -4.83 5.12
C PHE A 101 6.82 -6.15 5.82
N VAL A 102 6.46 -6.27 7.11
CA VAL A 102 6.74 -7.47 7.91
C VAL A 102 5.47 -8.31 8.03
N HIS A 103 5.52 -9.54 7.52
CA HIS A 103 4.44 -10.51 7.56
C HIS A 103 4.51 -11.39 8.82
N CYS A 104 4.65 -10.78 9.96
CA CYS A 104 4.59 -11.47 11.25
C CYS A 104 4.10 -10.50 12.32
N LYS A 105 3.21 -10.99 13.18
CA LYS A 105 2.66 -10.27 14.33
C LYS A 105 2.85 -11.07 15.63
N GLY A 106 3.44 -12.26 15.53
CA GLY A 106 3.59 -13.21 16.64
C GLY A 106 4.43 -12.66 17.77
N GLY A 107 5.76 -12.70 17.63
CA GLY A 107 6.67 -12.28 18.70
C GLY A 107 6.41 -13.05 19.99
N CYS A 108 6.15 -12.35 21.10
CA CYS A 108 5.80 -12.96 22.39
C CYS A 108 4.45 -13.71 22.38
N LYS A 109 3.64 -13.59 21.32
CA LYS A 109 2.40 -14.34 21.12
C LYS A 109 2.59 -15.64 20.34
N ALA A 110 3.83 -15.95 19.97
CA ALA A 110 4.22 -17.22 19.37
C ALA A 110 5.05 -18.02 20.38
N GLU A 111 4.68 -19.28 20.55
CA GLU A 111 5.39 -20.22 21.45
C GLU A 111 6.84 -20.37 21.08
N ASP A 112 7.70 -20.53 22.10
CA ASP A 112 9.11 -20.88 21.94
C ASP A 112 9.30 -22.38 22.11
N LYS A 113 10.09 -23.02 21.21
CA LYS A 113 10.50 -24.42 21.32
C LYS A 113 11.55 -24.62 22.41
N TYR A 114 12.40 -23.61 22.57
CA TYR A 114 13.50 -23.60 23.54
C TYR A 114 13.94 -22.15 23.82
N ILE A 115 14.63 -21.97 24.94
CA ILE A 115 15.30 -20.71 25.28
C ILE A 115 16.59 -20.62 24.46
N TYR A 116 16.77 -19.56 23.71
CA TYR A 116 17.95 -19.32 22.90
C TYR A 116 18.92 -18.37 23.62
N GLU A 117 20.08 -18.87 23.99
CA GLU A 117 21.17 -18.10 24.65
C GLU A 117 22.42 -18.02 23.75
N GLY A 118 22.22 -17.65 22.48
CA GLY A 118 23.29 -17.56 21.50
C GLY A 118 23.50 -16.15 20.97
N ALA A 119 24.23 -16.06 19.86
CA ALA A 119 24.47 -14.79 19.16
C ALA A 119 23.16 -14.11 18.74
N LYS A 120 23.03 -12.80 18.95
CA LYS A 120 21.87 -12.01 18.57
C LYS A 120 21.84 -11.78 17.05
N SER A 121 21.63 -12.87 16.30
CA SER A 121 21.50 -12.87 14.85
C SER A 121 20.39 -13.83 14.42
N CYS A 122 19.50 -13.37 13.55
CA CYS A 122 18.43 -14.20 12.97
C CYS A 122 19.03 -15.31 12.10
N ALA A 123 20.07 -15.01 11.35
CA ALA A 123 20.74 -15.99 10.49
C ALA A 123 21.36 -17.14 11.30
N VAL A 124 22.02 -16.84 12.41
CA VAL A 124 22.60 -17.86 13.29
C VAL A 124 21.52 -18.68 14.01
N GLN A 125 20.47 -18.00 14.48
CA GLN A 125 19.37 -18.67 15.17
C GLN A 125 18.56 -19.58 14.24
N GLU A 126 18.39 -19.19 12.97
CA GLU A 126 17.67 -20.00 11.97
C GLU A 126 18.39 -21.33 11.69
N MET A 127 19.71 -21.35 11.65
CA MET A 127 20.52 -22.58 11.47
C MET A 127 20.29 -23.62 12.58
N LEU A 128 19.80 -23.17 13.74
CA LEU A 128 19.49 -24.05 14.88
C LEU A 128 17.99 -24.41 14.84
N HIS A 129 17.67 -25.51 14.16
CA HIS A 129 16.30 -26.04 14.06
C HIS A 129 15.25 -25.00 13.54
N SER A 130 15.62 -24.15 12.58
CA SER A 130 14.77 -23.07 12.03
C SER A 130 14.35 -22.06 13.10
N GLY A 131 15.22 -21.77 14.06
CA GLY A 131 15.03 -20.79 15.13
C GLY A 131 14.23 -21.29 16.34
N ALA A 132 14.26 -20.52 17.41
CA ALA A 132 13.64 -20.88 18.69
C ALA A 132 12.10 -20.86 18.68
N LYS A 133 11.46 -20.18 17.74
CA LYS A 133 10.00 -20.11 17.68
C LYS A 133 9.38 -21.43 17.17
N ALA A 134 8.26 -21.85 17.76
CA ALA A 134 7.50 -23.01 17.30
C ALA A 134 7.00 -22.83 15.85
N CYS A 135 6.68 -21.63 15.44
CA CYS A 135 6.42 -21.28 14.06
C CYS A 135 7.72 -21.04 13.30
N LYS A 136 8.11 -21.94 12.39
CA LYS A 136 9.32 -21.81 11.56
C LYS A 136 9.31 -20.60 10.60
N TYR A 137 8.16 -20.00 10.38
CA TYR A 137 7.96 -18.80 9.55
C TYR A 137 7.87 -17.53 10.39
N ALA A 138 8.16 -17.57 11.69
CA ALA A 138 8.06 -16.42 12.56
C ALA A 138 9.24 -15.45 12.40
N CYS A 139 9.01 -14.19 12.76
CA CYS A 139 10.11 -13.27 13.03
C CYS A 139 10.86 -13.72 14.28
N LEU A 140 12.17 -13.88 14.19
CA LEU A 140 13.02 -14.30 15.31
C LEU A 140 13.40 -13.13 16.25
N GLY A 141 13.23 -11.90 15.79
CA GLY A 141 13.40 -10.71 16.62
C GLY A 141 14.84 -10.30 16.93
N CYS A 142 15.88 -10.99 16.40
CA CYS A 142 17.29 -10.68 16.71
C CYS A 142 17.80 -9.38 16.07
N GLY A 143 17.10 -8.83 15.07
CA GLY A 143 17.40 -7.49 14.54
C GLY A 143 18.36 -7.43 13.35
N ASP A 144 18.65 -8.51 12.61
CA ASP A 144 19.52 -8.46 11.42
C ASP A 144 19.00 -7.45 10.39
N CYS A 145 17.66 -7.37 10.21
CA CYS A 145 17.01 -6.39 9.34
C CYS A 145 17.15 -4.94 9.86
N VAL A 146 17.28 -4.75 11.17
CA VAL A 146 17.52 -3.43 11.79
C VAL A 146 18.94 -3.00 11.51
N ASN A 147 19.91 -3.91 11.72
CA ASN A 147 21.33 -3.64 11.57
C ASN A 147 21.71 -3.28 10.12
N ILE A 148 21.10 -3.96 9.14
CA ILE A 148 21.37 -3.69 7.71
C ILE A 148 20.68 -2.40 7.21
N CYS A 149 19.71 -1.86 7.94
CA CYS A 149 18.91 -0.72 7.49
C CYS A 149 19.65 0.62 7.64
N LYS A 150 20.29 1.08 6.57
CA LYS A 150 21.00 2.37 6.53
C LYS A 150 20.11 3.58 6.84
N TYR A 151 18.80 3.46 6.61
CA TYR A 151 17.81 4.53 6.81
C TYR A 151 17.19 4.53 8.21
N ARG A 152 17.60 3.60 9.10
CA ARG A 152 17.01 3.43 10.44
C ARG A 152 15.48 3.37 10.40
N ALA A 153 14.96 2.72 9.38
CA ALA A 153 13.53 2.60 9.12
C ALA A 153 12.91 1.35 9.75
N ILE A 154 13.69 0.54 10.46
CA ILE A 154 13.22 -0.70 11.10
C ILE A 154 13.63 -0.68 12.57
N LYS A 155 12.72 -1.11 13.43
CA LYS A 155 12.96 -1.34 14.87
C LYS A 155 12.36 -2.68 15.28
N ILE A 156 12.81 -3.24 16.38
CA ILE A 156 12.11 -4.34 17.06
C ILE A 156 11.13 -3.70 18.03
N ASN A 157 9.87 -4.08 17.96
CA ASN A 157 8.81 -3.57 18.84
C ASN A 157 8.77 -4.37 20.16
N ASP A 158 7.89 -3.93 21.08
CA ASP A 158 7.76 -4.52 22.43
C ASP A 158 7.32 -5.99 22.41
N ARG A 159 6.79 -6.48 21.30
CA ARG A 159 6.49 -7.91 21.09
C ARG A 159 7.64 -8.72 20.55
N GLY A 160 8.81 -8.13 20.35
CA GLY A 160 9.97 -8.81 19.77
C GLY A 160 9.84 -9.06 18.25
N VAL A 161 9.05 -8.27 17.54
CA VAL A 161 8.87 -8.39 16.07
C VAL A 161 9.43 -7.15 15.39
N ALA A 162 10.04 -7.33 14.22
CA ALA A 162 10.46 -6.20 13.40
C ALA A 162 9.25 -5.36 12.94
N GLU A 163 9.39 -4.05 13.02
CA GLU A 163 8.39 -3.08 12.60
C GLU A 163 9.03 -2.03 11.69
N VAL A 164 8.40 -1.74 10.56
CA VAL A 164 8.90 -0.78 9.57
C VAL A 164 8.27 0.58 9.76
N ILE A 165 9.09 1.61 9.93
CA ILE A 165 8.68 3.02 9.91
C ILE A 165 8.57 3.44 8.44
N ARG A 166 7.37 3.36 7.88
CA ARG A 166 7.12 3.53 6.43
C ARG A 166 7.61 4.88 5.89
N SER A 167 7.51 5.95 6.68
CA SER A 167 7.98 7.30 6.31
C SER A 167 9.49 7.38 6.10
N LYS A 168 10.27 6.56 6.81
CA LYS A 168 11.74 6.51 6.71
C LYS A 168 12.23 5.48 5.69
N CYS A 169 11.37 4.55 5.25
CA CYS A 169 11.76 3.47 4.34
C CYS A 169 12.04 4.01 2.93
N ALA A 170 13.26 3.80 2.44
CA ALA A 170 13.66 4.16 1.09
C ALA A 170 13.35 3.08 0.03
N GLY A 171 12.87 1.90 0.44
CA GLY A 171 12.50 0.84 -0.50
C GLY A 171 13.67 0.07 -1.11
N CYS A 172 14.84 0.05 -0.49
CA CYS A 172 16.05 -0.57 -1.05
C CYS A 172 16.07 -2.11 -1.04
N GLY A 173 15.22 -2.78 -0.25
CA GLY A 173 15.12 -4.24 -0.20
C GLY A 173 16.13 -4.96 0.69
N ALA A 174 17.19 -4.32 1.18
CA ALA A 174 18.26 -4.97 1.97
C ALA A 174 17.76 -5.79 3.17
N CYS A 175 16.69 -5.37 3.82
CA CYS A 175 16.07 -6.09 4.93
C CYS A 175 15.33 -7.37 4.49
N VAL A 176 14.86 -7.42 3.24
CA VAL A 176 14.24 -8.63 2.66
C VAL A 176 15.29 -9.71 2.48
N ASP A 177 16.44 -9.32 1.93
CA ASP A 177 17.57 -10.24 1.70
C ASP A 177 18.20 -10.73 3.01
N ALA A 178 18.27 -9.86 4.02
CA ALA A 178 18.81 -10.18 5.33
C ALA A 178 17.89 -11.06 6.21
N CYS A 179 16.63 -11.26 5.82
CA CYS A 179 15.68 -12.03 6.63
C CYS A 179 15.70 -13.52 6.28
N PRO A 180 16.24 -14.43 7.13
CA PRO A 180 16.33 -15.85 6.82
C PRO A 180 14.94 -16.50 6.69
N ASN A 181 13.99 -16.12 7.55
CA ASN A 181 12.62 -16.65 7.54
C ASN A 181 11.71 -15.97 6.50
N LYS A 182 12.25 -15.06 5.66
CA LYS A 182 11.54 -14.37 4.57
C LYS A 182 10.21 -13.75 5.00
N VAL A 183 10.14 -13.24 6.23
CA VAL A 183 8.93 -12.57 6.75
C VAL A 183 8.81 -11.12 6.29
N ILE A 184 9.75 -10.61 5.51
CA ILE A 184 9.74 -9.24 5.00
C ILE A 184 9.58 -9.29 3.48
N SER A 185 8.67 -8.49 2.95
CA SER A 185 8.53 -8.30 1.50
C SER A 185 8.44 -6.82 1.14
N MET A 186 8.61 -6.52 -0.16
CA MET A 186 8.42 -5.16 -0.67
C MET A 186 6.99 -4.99 -1.14
N GLN A 187 6.29 -4.00 -0.61
CA GLN A 187 4.91 -3.68 -0.98
C GLN A 187 4.78 -2.24 -1.45
N LYS A 188 3.73 -1.95 -2.24
CA LYS A 188 3.40 -0.57 -2.61
C LYS A 188 3.06 0.23 -1.34
N LEU A 189 3.58 1.45 -1.25
CA LEU A 189 3.33 2.34 -0.10
C LEU A 189 1.83 2.59 0.15
N GLU A 190 1.04 2.63 -0.91
CA GLU A 190 -0.38 2.97 -0.89
C GLU A 190 -1.28 1.83 -0.41
N LEU A 191 -0.80 0.59 -0.39
CA LEU A 191 -1.62 -0.54 0.06
C LEU A 191 -1.90 -0.42 1.55
N SER A 192 -3.16 -0.17 1.90
CA SER A 192 -3.59 0.04 3.29
C SER A 192 -4.04 -1.24 3.99
N VAL A 193 -4.28 -2.33 3.24
CA VAL A 193 -4.71 -3.63 3.77
C VAL A 193 -3.64 -4.67 3.53
N ASN A 194 -3.17 -5.31 4.59
CA ASN A 194 -2.07 -6.27 4.51
C ASN A 194 -2.27 -7.51 5.38
N VAL A 195 -1.65 -8.61 4.97
CA VAL A 195 -1.61 -9.87 5.71
C VAL A 195 -0.38 -9.88 6.59
N VAL A 196 -0.56 -9.97 7.91
CA VAL A 196 0.51 -9.92 8.92
C VAL A 196 0.87 -11.30 9.47
N CYS A 197 0.79 -12.33 8.64
CA CYS A 197 1.21 -13.70 8.94
C CYS A 197 1.83 -14.34 7.71
N ASN A 198 2.91 -15.09 7.91
CA ASN A 198 3.61 -15.84 6.87
C ASN A 198 3.60 -17.34 7.13
N ASN A 199 2.70 -17.83 7.98
CA ASN A 199 2.64 -19.25 8.30
C ASN A 199 2.09 -20.06 7.12
N GLN A 200 2.94 -20.92 6.57
CA GLN A 200 2.63 -21.81 5.44
C GLN A 200 2.27 -23.25 5.88
N ASN A 201 2.27 -23.51 7.19
CA ASN A 201 1.88 -24.82 7.68
C ASN A 201 0.36 -25.02 7.51
N SER A 202 -0.05 -26.13 6.90
CA SER A 202 -1.44 -26.53 6.75
C SER A 202 -2.03 -27.21 8.00
N ASN A 203 -1.24 -27.37 9.07
CA ASN A 203 -1.68 -28.13 10.24
C ASN A 203 -2.78 -27.42 11.02
N PRO A 204 -3.88 -28.12 11.34
CA PRO A 204 -4.84 -27.66 12.34
C PRO A 204 -4.10 -27.52 13.69
N GLY A 205 -4.35 -26.41 14.40
CA GLY A 205 -3.72 -26.16 15.71
C GLY A 205 -2.66 -25.07 15.69
N ILE A 206 -2.66 -24.19 14.68
CA ILE A 206 -1.82 -22.98 14.67
C ILE A 206 -1.98 -22.16 15.96
N GLU A 207 -3.16 -22.19 16.55
CA GLU A 207 -3.49 -21.49 17.80
C GLU A 207 -2.63 -21.97 18.98
N LYS A 208 -2.15 -23.24 18.94
CA LYS A 208 -1.22 -23.79 19.94
C LYS A 208 0.20 -23.27 19.80
N ILE A 209 0.58 -22.78 18.62
CA ILE A 209 1.94 -22.29 18.35
C ILE A 209 2.02 -20.78 18.15
N CYS A 210 0.87 -20.13 17.90
CA CYS A 210 0.79 -18.67 17.76
C CYS A 210 -0.66 -18.18 17.93
N GLU A 211 -0.94 -17.45 19.01
CA GLU A 211 -2.27 -16.92 19.32
C GLU A 211 -2.83 -16.00 18.22
N VAL A 212 -1.96 -15.35 17.47
CA VAL A 212 -2.30 -14.38 16.41
C VAL A 212 -2.00 -14.92 15.01
N GLY A 213 -1.80 -16.23 14.87
CA GLY A 213 -1.50 -16.88 13.59
C GLY A 213 -2.73 -17.02 12.69
N CYS A 214 -2.50 -17.18 11.39
CA CYS A 214 -3.56 -17.46 10.43
C CYS A 214 -4.09 -18.89 10.64
N SER A 215 -5.39 -19.05 10.91
CA SER A 215 -6.06 -20.35 11.07
C SER A 215 -6.48 -20.96 9.73
N HIS A 216 -6.15 -20.37 8.60
CA HIS A 216 -6.51 -20.81 7.25
C HIS A 216 -8.03 -21.03 7.04
N CYS A 217 -8.87 -20.26 7.75
CA CYS A 217 -10.32 -20.39 7.75
C CYS A 217 -11.02 -19.86 6.47
N GLU A 218 -10.28 -19.26 5.54
CA GLU A 218 -10.71 -18.72 4.24
C GLU A 218 -11.85 -17.68 4.29
N ARG A 219 -12.29 -17.24 5.48
CA ARG A 219 -13.36 -16.23 5.61
C ARG A 219 -13.05 -14.94 4.86
N CYS A 220 -11.77 -14.55 4.81
CA CYS A 220 -11.32 -13.34 4.09
C CYS A 220 -11.49 -13.47 2.58
N ILE A 221 -11.36 -14.67 2.02
CA ILE A 221 -11.55 -14.95 0.60
C ILE A 221 -13.03 -14.84 0.26
N ASN A 222 -13.87 -15.57 1.02
CA ASN A 222 -15.31 -15.66 0.77
C ASN A 222 -16.02 -14.30 0.91
N ILE A 223 -15.54 -13.40 1.78
CA ILE A 223 -16.14 -12.08 1.99
C ILE A 223 -15.70 -11.04 0.94
N CYS A 224 -14.65 -11.33 0.15
CA CYS A 224 -14.08 -10.33 -0.77
C CYS A 224 -14.98 -10.13 -2.00
N PRO A 225 -15.64 -8.96 -2.17
CA PRO A 225 -16.61 -8.74 -3.24
C PRO A 225 -16.00 -8.71 -4.64
N VAL A 226 -14.68 -8.50 -4.73
CA VAL A 226 -13.95 -8.38 -6.01
C VAL A 226 -12.97 -9.53 -6.24
N GLY A 227 -12.97 -10.57 -5.40
CA GLY A 227 -12.06 -11.70 -5.52
C GLY A 227 -10.58 -11.33 -5.50
N ALA A 228 -10.22 -10.28 -4.71
CA ALA A 228 -8.85 -9.79 -4.62
C ALA A 228 -7.96 -10.63 -3.69
N ILE A 229 -8.50 -11.64 -3.00
CA ILE A 229 -7.77 -12.47 -2.04
C ILE A 229 -7.70 -13.89 -2.56
N SER A 230 -6.50 -14.42 -2.65
CA SER A 230 -6.22 -15.82 -3.00
C SER A 230 -5.29 -16.44 -1.97
N VAL A 231 -5.15 -17.76 -1.99
CA VAL A 231 -4.17 -18.49 -1.16
C VAL A 231 -2.96 -18.82 -2.03
N LYS A 232 -1.79 -18.49 -1.51
CA LYS A 232 -0.51 -18.90 -2.07
C LYS A 232 0.35 -19.47 -0.93
N ASP A 233 0.88 -20.65 -1.10
CA ASP A 233 1.67 -21.37 -0.08
C ASP A 233 0.97 -21.39 1.31
N ASN A 234 -0.33 -21.68 1.31
CA ASN A 234 -1.23 -21.66 2.48
C ASN A 234 -1.39 -20.28 3.16
N VAL A 235 -0.87 -19.20 2.59
CA VAL A 235 -1.02 -17.84 3.13
C VAL A 235 -1.98 -17.05 2.25
N PRO A 236 -2.94 -16.30 2.82
CA PRO A 236 -3.76 -15.39 2.03
C PRO A 236 -2.90 -14.28 1.45
N VAL A 237 -3.07 -14.02 0.16
CA VAL A 237 -2.37 -12.95 -0.57
C VAL A 237 -3.41 -12.02 -1.17
N ILE A 238 -3.19 -10.72 -1.01
CA ILE A 238 -4.07 -9.67 -1.53
C ILE A 238 -3.49 -9.11 -2.82
N ASP A 239 -4.23 -9.23 -3.91
CA ASP A 239 -3.90 -8.58 -5.18
C ASP A 239 -4.22 -7.08 -5.09
N SER A 240 -3.18 -6.27 -4.99
CA SER A 240 -3.28 -4.81 -4.89
C SER A 240 -3.92 -4.14 -6.11
N LYS A 241 -3.97 -4.82 -7.26
CA LYS A 241 -4.61 -4.29 -8.48
C LYS A 241 -6.13 -4.49 -8.46
N LYS A 242 -6.61 -5.55 -7.77
CA LYS A 242 -8.03 -5.88 -7.64
C LYS A 242 -8.64 -5.30 -6.36
N CYS A 243 -7.82 -5.11 -5.31
CA CYS A 243 -8.29 -4.68 -4.00
C CYS A 243 -8.86 -3.25 -4.06
N ILE A 244 -10.12 -3.11 -3.64
CA ILE A 244 -10.83 -1.82 -3.55
C ILE A 244 -10.80 -1.23 -2.12
N GLU A 245 -10.02 -1.82 -1.23
CA GLU A 245 -9.85 -1.37 0.17
C GLU A 245 -11.15 -1.21 0.97
N CYS A 246 -12.13 -2.08 0.74
CA CYS A 246 -13.40 -2.07 1.46
C CYS A 246 -13.33 -2.57 2.90
N TYR A 247 -12.20 -3.09 3.34
CA TYR A 247 -11.86 -3.59 4.70
C TYR A 247 -12.73 -4.73 5.24
N LYS A 248 -13.64 -5.32 4.47
CA LYS A 248 -14.47 -6.45 4.93
C LYS A 248 -13.65 -7.65 5.41
N CYS A 249 -12.50 -7.91 4.76
CA CYS A 249 -11.59 -8.98 5.16
C CYS A 249 -10.90 -8.70 6.52
N VAL A 250 -10.73 -7.44 6.89
CA VAL A 250 -10.18 -7.07 8.20
C VAL A 250 -11.17 -7.39 9.31
N THR A 251 -12.46 -7.06 9.12
CA THR A 251 -13.51 -7.26 10.14
C THR A 251 -13.87 -8.72 10.34
N VAL A 252 -13.76 -9.57 9.32
CA VAL A 252 -14.15 -10.99 9.38
C VAL A 252 -13.04 -11.90 9.91
N CYS A 253 -11.79 -11.41 9.97
CA CYS A 253 -10.65 -12.22 10.38
C CYS A 253 -10.62 -12.44 11.91
N PRO A 254 -10.82 -13.68 12.42
CA PRO A 254 -10.91 -13.94 13.86
C PRO A 254 -9.59 -13.62 14.59
N ASN A 255 -8.45 -13.88 13.95
CA ASN A 255 -7.12 -13.68 14.55
C ASN A 255 -6.49 -12.35 14.13
N HIS A 256 -7.27 -11.47 13.50
CA HIS A 256 -6.81 -10.14 13.02
C HIS A 256 -5.51 -10.21 12.20
N VAL A 257 -5.36 -11.29 11.40
CA VAL A 257 -4.20 -11.51 10.52
C VAL A 257 -4.20 -10.54 9.34
N ILE A 258 -5.36 -10.03 8.97
CA ILE A 258 -5.48 -8.96 7.98
C ILE A 258 -5.71 -7.66 8.75
N SER A 259 -4.83 -6.70 8.52
CA SER A 259 -4.88 -5.43 9.25
C SER A 259 -4.83 -4.25 8.29
N ARG A 260 -5.44 -3.16 8.73
CA ARG A 260 -5.27 -1.84 8.15
C ARG A 260 -3.97 -1.23 8.69
N LEU A 261 -3.22 -0.55 7.83
CA LEU A 261 -1.97 0.13 8.16
C LEU A 261 -2.19 1.62 8.33
#